data_ff9ae71d3a5ab6bfe1a219c546c66c0d
#
_entry.id   ff9ae71d3a5ab6bfe1a219c546c66c0d
#
_cell.length_a   1.000
_cell.length_b   1.000
_cell.length_c   1.000
_cell.angle_alpha   90.00
_cell.angle_beta   90.00
_cell.angle_gamma   90.00
#
_symmetry.space_group_name_H-M   'P 1'
#
loop_
_entity.id
_entity.type
_entity.pdbx_description
1 polymer ?
#
loop_
_entity_poly.entity_id
_entity_poly.type
_entity_poly.pdbx_seq_one_letter_code
_entity_poly.pdbx_strand_id
1 'polypeptide(L)'
;MNFKNFPLVSKVVFGRGSIAQLNEIISPKRKNEKSPFIYLIDDVFENNNNIISNISLSYDDYIIFISSKDEPKTSQVDNLVEDIILKTKSIPSGIIGIGGGTLMDLAKAVSLMLTNNGSSGEYQGWDLIKNPAVYHVGIPTISGTGAEVSRTTVLNGPKMKLGINSDFTPFDQVILDPELTTGVKKNQWFYTGMDCFIHCVESLNGNFINTFSKSYG
;
A
#
# COMPACT_ATOMS: atom_id res chain seq x y z
N MET A 1 5.50 -31.27 -10.14
CA MET A 1 4.77 -30.02 -9.82
C MET A 1 5.71 -29.13 -9.04
N ASN A 2 6.02 -27.93 -9.54
CA ASN A 2 6.76 -26.97 -8.73
C ASN A 2 5.75 -26.15 -7.93
N PHE A 3 5.74 -26.32 -6.61
CA PHE A 3 4.99 -25.46 -5.71
C PHE A 3 5.73 -24.14 -5.58
N LYS A 4 5.04 -23.03 -5.83
CA LYS A 4 5.61 -21.68 -5.62
C LYS A 4 5.41 -21.27 -4.16
N ASN A 5 6.48 -20.79 -3.55
CA ASN A 5 6.37 -19.99 -2.33
C ASN A 5 5.93 -18.58 -2.73
N PHE A 6 5.08 -17.98 -1.93
CA PHE A 6 4.75 -16.55 -2.07
C PHE A 6 4.73 -15.90 -0.69
N PRO A 7 5.33 -14.71 -0.56
CA PRO A 7 5.32 -13.99 0.69
C PRO A 7 3.91 -13.45 0.97
N LEU A 8 3.60 -13.36 2.23
CA LEU A 8 2.45 -12.65 2.77
C LEU A 8 2.95 -11.46 3.59
N VAL A 9 2.05 -10.60 4.03
CA VAL A 9 2.36 -9.54 4.99
C VAL A 9 2.96 -10.17 6.25
N SER A 10 4.16 -9.72 6.62
CA SER A 10 4.92 -10.35 7.70
C SER A 10 4.32 -10.09 9.08
N LYS A 11 3.70 -8.90 9.27
CA LYS A 11 3.15 -8.47 10.54
C LYS A 11 1.84 -7.73 10.34
N VAL A 12 0.84 -8.08 11.14
CA VAL A 12 -0.46 -7.41 11.16
C VAL A 12 -0.78 -7.01 12.59
N VAL A 13 -1.16 -5.74 12.76
CA VAL A 13 -1.80 -5.26 14.00
C VAL A 13 -3.27 -5.04 13.69
N PHE A 14 -4.15 -5.57 14.53
CA PHE A 14 -5.59 -5.46 14.35
C PHE A 14 -6.28 -5.03 15.65
N GLY A 15 -7.04 -3.97 15.58
CA GLY A 15 -7.85 -3.49 16.71
C GLY A 15 -8.23 -2.02 16.59
N ARG A 16 -9.28 -1.63 17.34
CA ARG A 16 -9.70 -0.22 17.43
C ARG A 16 -8.61 0.63 18.05
N GLY A 17 -8.29 1.75 17.42
CA GLY A 17 -7.23 2.67 17.87
C GLY A 17 -5.81 2.15 17.61
N SER A 18 -5.64 1.06 16.85
CA SER A 18 -4.32 0.47 16.61
C SER A 18 -3.38 1.37 15.80
N ILE A 19 -3.89 2.38 15.10
CA ILE A 19 -3.06 3.40 14.44
C ILE A 19 -2.14 4.14 15.43
N ALA A 20 -2.51 4.24 16.69
CA ALA A 20 -1.67 4.87 17.73
C ALA A 20 -0.33 4.15 17.94
N GLN A 21 -0.21 2.86 17.54
CA GLN A 21 1.03 2.10 17.61
C GLN A 21 2.00 2.41 16.44
N LEU A 22 1.58 3.21 15.46
CA LEU A 22 2.37 3.45 14.25
C LEU A 22 3.79 3.90 14.58
N ASN A 23 3.96 4.87 15.46
CA ASN A 23 5.29 5.38 15.82
C ASN A 23 6.18 4.33 16.48
N GLU A 24 5.62 3.50 17.35
CA GLU A 24 6.36 2.39 17.97
C GLU A 24 6.81 1.37 16.92
N ILE A 25 5.95 1.10 15.93
CA ILE A 25 6.24 0.16 14.85
C ILE A 25 7.35 0.66 13.94
N ILE A 26 7.33 1.94 13.53
CA ILE A 26 8.26 2.47 12.54
C ILE A 26 9.58 2.96 13.13
N SER A 27 9.60 3.40 14.39
CA SER A 27 10.82 3.95 15.02
C SER A 27 12.03 3.02 14.92
N PRO A 28 11.93 1.71 15.19
CA PRO A 28 13.06 0.78 15.06
C PRO A 28 13.52 0.55 13.61
N LYS A 29 12.73 1.02 12.63
CA LYS A 29 13.01 0.88 11.19
C LYS A 29 13.67 2.10 10.59
N ARG A 30 13.77 3.19 11.35
CA ARG A 30 14.45 4.40 10.91
C ARG A 30 15.94 4.13 10.73
N LYS A 31 16.45 4.40 9.54
CA LYS A 31 17.86 4.17 9.20
C LYS A 31 18.80 5.10 9.98
N ASN A 32 18.42 6.37 10.10
CA ASN A 32 19.09 7.40 10.89
C ASN A 32 18.16 8.62 11.01
N GLU A 33 18.55 9.62 11.83
CA GLU A 33 17.74 10.83 12.07
C GLU A 33 17.43 11.65 10.82
N LYS A 34 18.30 11.61 9.80
CA LYS A 34 18.15 12.34 8.54
C LYS A 34 17.39 11.56 7.46
N SER A 35 16.95 10.35 7.77
CA SER A 35 16.24 9.50 6.81
C SER A 35 14.75 9.43 7.18
N PRO A 36 13.90 10.25 6.54
CA PRO A 36 12.50 10.37 6.91
C PRO A 36 11.69 9.13 6.58
N PHE A 37 10.51 9.03 7.22
CA PHE A 37 9.36 8.30 6.69
C PHE A 37 8.49 9.27 5.89
N ILE A 38 7.96 8.80 4.76
CA ILE A 38 7.06 9.57 3.92
C ILE A 38 5.67 8.99 4.06
N TYR A 39 4.71 9.83 4.41
CA TYR A 39 3.32 9.45 4.58
C TYR A 39 2.54 9.83 3.33
N LEU A 40 2.04 8.84 2.61
CA LEU A 40 1.11 9.00 1.50
C LEU A 40 -0.30 8.81 2.07
N ILE A 41 -1.07 9.88 2.14
CA ILE A 41 -2.38 9.90 2.79
C ILE A 41 -3.43 10.34 1.78
N ASP A 42 -4.59 9.67 1.78
CA ASP A 42 -5.74 10.08 0.97
C ASP A 42 -6.16 11.51 1.31
N ASP A 43 -6.37 12.35 0.30
CA ASP A 43 -6.72 13.78 0.46
C ASP A 43 -8.05 14.00 1.22
N VAL A 44 -8.91 13.00 1.28
CA VAL A 44 -10.14 13.08 2.12
C VAL A 44 -9.83 13.27 3.61
N PHE A 45 -8.61 12.99 4.04
CA PHE A 45 -8.16 13.15 5.42
C PHE A 45 -7.37 14.43 5.68
N GLU A 46 -7.14 15.28 4.68
CA GLU A 46 -6.36 16.53 4.82
C GLU A 46 -6.92 17.44 5.92
N ASN A 47 -8.25 17.48 6.05
CA ASN A 47 -8.94 18.25 7.09
C ASN A 47 -9.49 17.39 8.22
N ASN A 48 -9.09 16.13 8.32
CA ASN A 48 -9.54 15.20 9.35
C ASN A 48 -8.52 15.09 10.48
N ASN A 49 -8.74 15.85 11.54
CA ASN A 49 -7.86 15.87 12.70
C ASN A 49 -7.71 14.51 13.39
N ASN A 50 -8.69 13.61 13.29
CA ASN A 50 -8.65 12.33 13.99
C ASN A 50 -7.53 11.40 13.48
N ILE A 51 -7.25 11.39 12.18
CA ILE A 51 -6.14 10.60 11.63
C ILE A 51 -4.82 11.34 11.82
N ILE A 52 -4.78 12.62 11.45
CA ILE A 52 -3.56 13.43 11.49
C ILE A 52 -3.03 13.56 12.94
N SER A 53 -3.90 13.67 13.94
CA SER A 53 -3.49 13.76 15.36
C SER A 53 -2.87 12.46 15.90
N ASN A 54 -3.14 11.32 15.29
CA ASN A 54 -2.53 10.03 15.65
C ASN A 54 -1.16 9.81 14.97
N ILE A 55 -0.77 10.69 14.04
CA ILE A 55 0.51 10.63 13.34
C ILE A 55 1.47 11.60 14.04
N SER A 56 2.49 11.08 14.69
CA SER A 56 3.55 11.90 15.24
C SER A 56 4.74 11.92 14.28
N LEU A 57 4.84 13.01 13.52
CA LEU A 57 5.98 13.21 12.64
C LEU A 57 7.25 13.47 13.47
N SER A 58 8.33 12.84 13.11
CA SER A 58 9.63 12.98 13.73
C SER A 58 10.67 13.41 12.70
N TYR A 59 11.63 14.19 13.13
CA TYR A 59 12.72 14.65 12.25
C TYR A 59 12.18 15.30 10.97
N ASP A 60 12.65 14.82 9.81
CA ASP A 60 12.29 15.32 8.48
C ASP A 60 11.11 14.55 7.85
N ASP A 61 10.33 13.81 8.65
CA ASP A 61 9.12 13.13 8.17
C ASP A 61 8.13 14.14 7.59
N TYR A 62 7.42 13.74 6.53
CA TYR A 62 6.40 14.60 5.95
C TYR A 62 5.27 13.83 5.28
N ILE A 63 4.13 14.53 5.14
CA ILE A 63 2.93 14.03 4.53
C ILE A 63 2.83 14.53 3.09
N ILE A 64 2.41 13.66 2.20
CA ILE A 64 1.94 13.98 0.85
C ILE A 64 0.47 13.53 0.77
N PHE A 65 -0.43 14.48 0.59
CA PHE A 65 -1.82 14.16 0.34
C PHE A 65 -2.03 13.78 -1.13
N ILE A 66 -2.73 12.68 -1.34
CA ILE A 66 -2.95 12.07 -2.64
C ILE A 66 -4.44 11.99 -2.92
N SER A 67 -4.87 12.50 -4.07
CA SER A 67 -6.24 12.31 -4.49
C SER A 67 -6.48 10.89 -4.99
N SER A 68 -7.47 10.23 -4.40
CA SER A 68 -7.91 8.90 -4.79
C SER A 68 -9.10 8.90 -5.76
N LYS A 69 -9.42 10.06 -6.37
CA LYS A 69 -10.53 10.19 -7.34
C LYS A 69 -10.30 9.37 -8.60
N ASP A 70 -9.05 9.29 -9.02
CA ASP A 70 -8.63 8.51 -10.18
C ASP A 70 -7.85 7.27 -9.73
N GLU A 71 -7.83 6.26 -10.59
CA GLU A 71 -6.98 5.09 -10.41
C GLU A 71 -5.49 5.48 -10.49
N PRO A 72 -4.59 4.83 -9.73
CA PRO A 72 -3.19 5.19 -9.71
C PRO A 72 -2.53 4.93 -11.06
N LYS A 73 -1.64 5.85 -11.48
CA LYS A 73 -0.93 5.78 -12.77
C LYS A 73 0.56 5.55 -12.54
N THR A 74 1.20 4.86 -13.48
CA THR A 74 2.67 4.70 -13.46
C THR A 74 3.38 6.04 -13.46
N SER A 75 2.94 7.01 -14.27
CA SER A 75 3.51 8.37 -14.26
C SER A 75 3.39 9.09 -12.92
N GLN A 76 2.34 8.82 -12.15
CA GLN A 76 2.18 9.38 -10.80
C GLN A 76 3.20 8.77 -9.83
N VAL A 77 3.45 7.47 -9.94
CA VAL A 77 4.50 6.78 -9.16
C VAL A 77 5.87 7.38 -9.46
N ASP A 78 6.20 7.51 -10.76
CA ASP A 78 7.50 8.01 -11.20
C ASP A 78 7.73 9.45 -10.71
N ASN A 79 6.73 10.33 -10.82
CA ASN A 79 6.80 11.70 -10.32
C ASN A 79 6.97 11.76 -8.79
N LEU A 80 6.22 10.94 -8.04
CA LEU A 80 6.36 10.88 -6.58
C LEU A 80 7.75 10.40 -6.14
N VAL A 81 8.31 9.43 -6.82
CA VAL A 81 9.67 8.95 -6.54
C VAL A 81 10.69 10.06 -6.79
N GLU A 82 10.59 10.78 -7.91
CA GLU A 82 11.45 11.90 -8.24
C GLU A 82 11.35 13.01 -7.18
N ASP A 83 10.13 13.43 -6.83
CA ASP A 83 9.89 14.48 -5.82
C ASP A 83 10.43 14.08 -4.44
N ILE A 84 10.22 12.83 -4.03
CA ILE A 84 10.75 12.31 -2.76
C ILE A 84 12.28 12.38 -2.76
N ILE A 85 12.95 11.89 -3.79
CA ILE A 85 14.42 11.89 -3.87
C ILE A 85 14.96 13.32 -3.94
N LEU A 86 14.32 14.21 -4.70
CA LEU A 86 14.72 15.62 -4.78
C LEU A 86 14.62 16.31 -3.42
N LYS A 87 13.59 16.01 -2.64
CA LYS A 87 13.36 16.61 -1.32
C LYS A 87 14.27 16.02 -0.25
N THR A 88 14.39 14.70 -0.20
CA THR A 88 15.15 14.01 0.88
C THR A 88 16.64 13.88 0.57
N LYS A 89 17.07 14.07 -0.68
CA LYS A 89 18.45 13.86 -1.16
C LYS A 89 19.00 12.45 -0.93
N SER A 90 18.14 11.53 -0.51
CA SER A 90 18.49 10.12 -0.22
C SER A 90 17.26 9.25 -0.24
N ILE A 91 17.45 7.93 -0.24
CA ILE A 91 16.36 6.97 -0.09
C ILE A 91 15.81 7.07 1.34
N PRO A 92 14.50 7.31 1.53
CA PRO A 92 13.87 7.44 2.85
C PRO A 92 13.96 6.14 3.67
N SER A 93 13.65 6.23 4.96
CA SER A 93 13.54 5.06 5.84
C SER A 93 12.39 4.14 5.44
N GLY A 94 11.33 4.71 4.95
CA GLY A 94 10.18 3.95 4.45
C GLY A 94 9.01 4.79 3.99
N ILE A 95 7.98 4.11 3.51
CA ILE A 95 6.72 4.69 3.03
C ILE A 95 5.57 4.20 3.90
N ILE A 96 4.70 5.10 4.32
CA ILE A 96 3.49 4.80 5.06
C ILE A 96 2.29 5.16 4.17
N GLY A 97 1.50 4.18 3.76
CA GLY A 97 0.29 4.41 2.98
C GLY A 97 -0.95 4.39 3.87
N ILE A 98 -1.77 5.46 3.84
CA ILE A 98 -3.02 5.57 4.62
C ILE A 98 -4.15 5.94 3.66
N GLY A 99 -5.06 5.00 3.40
CA GLY A 99 -6.16 5.24 2.46
C GLY A 99 -6.82 3.96 1.96
N GLY A 100 -7.55 4.07 0.88
CA GLY A 100 -8.17 2.94 0.19
C GLY A 100 -7.20 2.18 -0.73
N GLY A 101 -7.74 1.28 -1.57
CA GLY A 101 -6.96 0.44 -2.49
C GLY A 101 -5.99 1.23 -3.36
N THR A 102 -6.41 2.39 -3.90
CA THR A 102 -5.57 3.31 -4.68
C THR A 102 -4.30 3.69 -3.92
N LEU A 103 -4.44 4.09 -2.63
CA LEU A 103 -3.31 4.48 -1.79
C LEU A 103 -2.43 3.30 -1.43
N MET A 104 -3.02 2.12 -1.17
CA MET A 104 -2.26 0.90 -0.92
C MET A 104 -1.39 0.56 -2.12
N ASP A 105 -1.96 0.58 -3.31
CA ASP A 105 -1.22 0.29 -4.54
C ASP A 105 -0.14 1.34 -4.81
N LEU A 106 -0.46 2.62 -4.65
CA LEU A 106 0.52 3.68 -4.85
C LEU A 106 1.69 3.58 -3.86
N ALA A 107 1.41 3.34 -2.57
CA ALA A 107 2.44 3.21 -1.54
C ALA A 107 3.38 2.03 -1.82
N LYS A 108 2.84 0.88 -2.24
CA LYS A 108 3.64 -0.28 -2.67
C LYS A 108 4.51 0.06 -3.87
N ALA A 109 3.92 0.67 -4.92
CA ALA A 109 4.65 1.00 -6.14
C ALA A 109 5.79 2.01 -5.87
N VAL A 110 5.52 3.08 -5.12
CA VAL A 110 6.54 4.06 -4.74
C VAL A 110 7.66 3.39 -3.93
N SER A 111 7.32 2.51 -2.98
CA SER A 111 8.29 1.78 -2.17
C SER A 111 9.22 0.90 -3.00
N LEU A 112 8.69 0.26 -4.04
CA LEU A 112 9.46 -0.54 -5.00
C LEU A 112 10.36 0.34 -5.85
N MET A 113 9.82 1.44 -6.39
CA MET A 113 10.55 2.28 -7.35
C MET A 113 11.63 3.16 -6.70
N LEU A 114 11.61 3.36 -5.39
CA LEU A 114 12.70 4.01 -4.66
C LEU A 114 14.01 3.21 -4.65
N THR A 115 13.96 1.92 -4.99
CA THR A 115 15.13 1.01 -5.01
C THR A 115 15.36 0.39 -6.38
N ASN A 116 14.47 0.62 -7.35
CA ASN A 116 14.55 0.08 -8.70
C ASN A 116 14.55 1.23 -9.71
N ASN A 117 15.57 1.28 -10.56
CA ASN A 117 15.77 2.35 -11.54
C ASN A 117 14.84 2.18 -12.76
N GLY A 118 14.51 3.28 -13.41
CA GLY A 118 13.67 3.32 -14.61
C GLY A 118 12.22 3.71 -14.30
N SER A 119 11.32 3.57 -15.26
CA SER A 119 9.90 3.87 -15.09
C SER A 119 9.15 2.69 -14.50
N SER A 120 8.20 2.96 -13.61
CA SER A 120 7.32 1.94 -13.04
C SER A 120 6.52 1.17 -14.10
N GLY A 121 6.26 1.80 -15.26
CA GLY A 121 5.63 1.14 -16.41
C GLY A 121 6.43 -0.03 -16.99
N GLU A 122 7.76 -0.04 -16.83
CA GLU A 122 8.64 -1.12 -17.29
C GLU A 122 8.57 -2.36 -16.41
N TYR A 123 8.08 -2.21 -15.19
CA TYR A 123 7.94 -3.28 -14.21
C TYR A 123 6.54 -3.91 -14.15
N GLN A 124 5.60 -3.42 -14.96
CA GLN A 124 4.28 -4.04 -15.05
C GLN A 124 4.40 -5.46 -15.64
N GLY A 125 3.98 -6.44 -14.87
CA GLY A 125 4.10 -7.86 -15.21
C GLY A 125 4.43 -8.72 -13.99
N TRP A 126 5.11 -9.84 -14.21
CA TRP A 126 5.44 -10.81 -13.18
C TRP A 126 6.95 -10.87 -12.92
N ASP A 127 7.33 -10.66 -11.66
CA ASP A 127 8.69 -10.89 -11.14
C ASP A 127 9.78 -10.08 -11.86
N LEU A 128 9.45 -8.86 -12.33
CA LEU A 128 10.38 -7.95 -13.00
C LEU A 128 11.18 -7.08 -12.01
N ILE A 129 10.70 -6.90 -10.79
CA ILE A 129 11.37 -6.15 -9.73
C ILE A 129 12.66 -6.89 -9.33
N LYS A 130 13.76 -6.15 -9.23
CA LYS A 130 15.10 -6.71 -8.96
C LYS A 130 15.55 -6.51 -7.52
N ASN A 131 15.20 -5.36 -6.93
CA ASN A 131 15.62 -4.98 -5.58
C ASN A 131 14.42 -4.94 -4.65
N PRO A 132 14.59 -5.32 -3.36
CA PRO A 132 13.54 -5.17 -2.35
C PRO A 132 13.04 -3.73 -2.25
N ALA A 133 11.76 -3.57 -1.96
CA ALA A 133 11.18 -2.26 -1.63
C ALA A 133 11.88 -1.63 -0.41
N VAL A 134 11.78 -0.31 -0.24
CA VAL A 134 12.03 0.29 1.07
C VAL A 134 10.98 -0.22 2.06
N TYR A 135 11.29 -0.20 3.36
CA TYR A 135 10.31 -0.59 4.39
C TYR A 135 8.99 0.14 4.18
N HIS A 136 7.88 -0.58 4.21
CA HIS A 136 6.58 0.04 3.95
C HIS A 136 5.46 -0.52 4.79
N VAL A 137 4.55 0.37 5.21
CA VAL A 137 3.42 0.09 6.08
C VAL A 137 2.13 0.46 5.36
N GLY A 138 1.15 -0.45 5.35
CA GLY A 138 -0.19 -0.20 4.84
C GLY A 138 -1.20 0.00 5.97
N ILE A 139 -1.99 1.06 5.88
CA ILE A 139 -3.07 1.39 6.81
C ILE A 139 -4.34 1.62 5.99
N PRO A 140 -5.09 0.56 5.68
CA PRO A 140 -6.31 0.71 4.89
C PRO A 140 -7.41 1.43 5.68
N THR A 141 -8.11 2.34 5.00
CA THR A 141 -9.26 3.07 5.55
C THR A 141 -10.59 2.66 4.91
N ILE A 142 -10.55 1.66 4.06
CA ILE A 142 -11.69 1.00 3.41
C ILE A 142 -11.44 -0.50 3.45
N SER A 143 -12.47 -1.27 3.76
CA SER A 143 -12.42 -2.74 3.73
C SER A 143 -13.03 -3.26 2.42
N GLY A 144 -12.42 -4.27 1.80
CA GLY A 144 -12.95 -4.98 0.65
C GLY A 144 -11.96 -5.24 -0.49
N THR A 145 -11.07 -4.30 -0.80
CA THR A 145 -10.14 -4.45 -1.94
C THR A 145 -9.05 -5.50 -1.74
N GLY A 146 -8.66 -5.76 -0.48
CA GLY A 146 -7.54 -6.66 -0.17
C GLY A 146 -6.17 -6.18 -0.66
N ALA A 147 -6.08 -4.93 -1.14
CA ALA A 147 -4.84 -4.39 -1.68
C ALA A 147 -3.70 -4.36 -0.65
N GLU A 148 -4.03 -4.24 0.64
CA GLU A 148 -3.08 -4.22 1.76
C GLU A 148 -2.37 -5.56 1.98
N VAL A 149 -2.95 -6.66 1.52
CA VAL A 149 -2.37 -8.01 1.68
C VAL A 149 -1.92 -8.63 0.37
N SER A 150 -2.18 -8.00 -0.77
CA SER A 150 -1.89 -8.58 -2.08
C SER A 150 -0.41 -8.47 -2.47
N ARG A 151 0.05 -9.44 -3.26
CA ARG A 151 1.39 -9.49 -3.88
C ARG A 151 1.52 -8.60 -5.11
N THR A 152 0.49 -7.82 -5.44
CA THR A 152 0.46 -6.96 -6.62
C THR A 152 0.18 -5.51 -6.25
N THR A 153 0.62 -4.59 -7.08
CA THR A 153 0.15 -3.21 -7.12
C THR A 153 -0.36 -2.91 -8.52
N VAL A 154 -1.63 -2.51 -8.64
CA VAL A 154 -2.30 -2.35 -9.93
C VAL A 154 -2.29 -0.88 -10.34
N LEU A 155 -1.72 -0.60 -11.52
CA LEU A 155 -1.51 0.76 -12.02
C LEU A 155 -2.01 0.89 -13.47
N ASN A 156 -2.56 2.03 -13.80
CA ASN A 156 -2.77 2.42 -15.19
C ASN A 156 -1.42 2.78 -15.81
N GLY A 157 -0.94 1.90 -16.68
CA GLY A 157 0.32 2.06 -17.39
C GLY A 157 0.16 2.76 -18.75
N PRO A 158 1.30 2.92 -19.46
CA PRO A 158 1.27 3.57 -20.77
C PRO A 158 0.45 2.83 -21.82
N LYS A 159 0.32 1.51 -21.69
CA LYS A 159 -0.39 0.66 -22.66
C LYS A 159 -1.73 0.16 -22.13
N MET A 160 -1.76 -0.26 -20.88
CA MET A 160 -2.95 -0.83 -20.25
C MET A 160 -2.83 -0.78 -18.73
N LYS A 161 -3.94 -1.03 -18.04
CA LYS A 161 -3.97 -1.29 -16.59
C LYS A 161 -3.39 -2.67 -16.34
N LEU A 162 -2.32 -2.74 -15.55
CA LEU A 162 -1.64 -3.99 -15.24
C LEU A 162 -0.92 -3.90 -13.89
N GLY A 163 -0.79 -5.03 -13.20
CA GLY A 163 -0.10 -5.11 -11.93
C GLY A 163 1.43 -5.20 -12.08
N ILE A 164 2.13 -4.65 -11.09
CA ILE A 164 3.51 -5.02 -10.79
C ILE A 164 3.42 -6.14 -9.75
N ASN A 165 3.76 -7.37 -10.14
CA ASN A 165 3.66 -8.54 -9.29
C ASN A 165 5.06 -8.99 -8.88
N SER A 166 5.35 -8.96 -7.59
CA SER A 166 6.67 -9.34 -7.08
C SER A 166 6.59 -9.80 -5.63
N ASP A 167 7.54 -10.63 -5.21
CA ASP A 167 7.71 -11.02 -3.81
C ASP A 167 8.13 -9.84 -2.90
N PHE A 168 8.54 -8.73 -3.49
CA PHE A 168 8.88 -7.49 -2.79
C PHE A 168 7.70 -6.50 -2.67
N THR A 169 6.52 -6.86 -3.21
CA THR A 169 5.35 -5.97 -3.22
C THR A 169 4.53 -5.98 -1.92
N PRO A 170 4.34 -7.14 -1.20
CA PRO A 170 3.57 -7.14 0.04
C PRO A 170 4.16 -6.18 1.09
N PHE A 171 3.30 -5.49 1.82
CA PHE A 171 3.74 -4.65 2.93
C PHE A 171 4.51 -5.44 3.98
N ASP A 172 5.54 -4.81 4.57
CA ASP A 172 6.25 -5.37 5.73
C ASP A 172 5.34 -5.43 6.96
N GLN A 173 4.46 -4.45 7.09
CA GLN A 173 3.53 -4.29 8.20
C GLN A 173 2.20 -3.74 7.69
N VAL A 174 1.09 -4.25 8.25
CA VAL A 174 -0.25 -3.70 8.04
C VAL A 174 -0.87 -3.37 9.39
N ILE A 175 -1.55 -2.23 9.47
CA ILE A 175 -2.33 -1.82 10.64
C ILE A 175 -3.81 -1.77 10.22
N LEU A 176 -4.60 -2.67 10.77
CA LEU A 176 -6.03 -2.77 10.53
C LEU A 176 -6.79 -2.14 11.71
N ASP A 177 -7.13 -0.88 11.56
CA ASP A 177 -7.90 -0.13 12.56
C ASP A 177 -9.33 0.08 12.08
N PRO A 178 -10.32 -0.63 12.64
CA PRO A 178 -11.71 -0.50 12.23
C PRO A 178 -12.28 0.92 12.38
N GLU A 179 -11.71 1.75 13.26
CA GLU A 179 -12.19 3.12 13.45
C GLU A 179 -11.93 3.99 12.21
N LEU A 180 -10.89 3.68 11.43
CA LEU A 180 -10.57 4.42 10.21
C LEU A 180 -11.60 4.19 9.08
N THR A 181 -12.40 3.14 9.18
CA THR A 181 -13.42 2.80 8.18
C THR A 181 -14.79 3.41 8.46
N THR A 182 -15.00 4.02 9.62
CA THR A 182 -16.32 4.48 10.08
C THR A 182 -16.88 5.66 9.27
N GLY A 183 -16.02 6.45 8.64
CA GLY A 183 -16.40 7.62 7.84
C GLY A 183 -16.70 7.32 6.35
N VAL A 184 -16.62 6.06 5.94
CA VAL A 184 -16.82 5.66 4.54
C VAL A 184 -18.27 5.88 4.11
N LYS A 185 -18.46 6.57 2.97
CA LYS A 185 -19.78 6.83 2.40
C LYS A 185 -20.47 5.51 2.03
N LYS A 186 -21.80 5.44 2.22
CA LYS A 186 -22.62 4.24 2.01
C LYS A 186 -22.40 3.61 0.62
N ASN A 187 -22.33 4.40 -0.45
CA ASN A 187 -22.10 3.88 -1.79
C ASN A 187 -20.71 3.26 -1.93
N GLN A 188 -19.69 3.90 -1.38
CA GLN A 188 -18.33 3.38 -1.41
C GLN A 188 -18.22 2.08 -0.61
N TRP A 189 -18.86 2.03 0.57
CA TRP A 189 -18.95 0.82 1.37
C TRP A 189 -19.61 -0.33 0.62
N PHE A 190 -20.70 -0.04 -0.14
CA PHE A 190 -21.36 -1.03 -1.00
C PHE A 190 -20.42 -1.53 -2.11
N TYR A 191 -19.71 -0.62 -2.81
CA TYR A 191 -18.81 -1.00 -3.91
C TYR A 191 -17.66 -1.87 -3.43
N THR A 192 -17.03 -1.53 -2.33
CA THR A 192 -15.92 -2.35 -1.79
C THR A 192 -16.40 -3.67 -1.20
N GLY A 193 -17.62 -3.72 -0.65
CA GLY A 193 -18.25 -4.97 -0.25
C GLY A 193 -18.55 -5.90 -1.43
N MET A 194 -19.02 -5.35 -2.56
CA MET A 194 -19.21 -6.11 -3.80
C MET A 194 -17.89 -6.58 -4.39
N ASP A 195 -16.86 -5.77 -4.35
CA ASP A 195 -15.51 -6.12 -4.78
C ASP A 195 -14.98 -7.33 -3.98
N CYS A 196 -15.11 -7.29 -2.66
CA CYS A 196 -14.78 -8.42 -1.78
C CYS A 196 -15.58 -9.68 -2.14
N PHE A 197 -16.88 -9.54 -2.35
CA PHE A 197 -17.75 -10.66 -2.74
C PHE A 197 -17.30 -11.29 -4.06
N ILE A 198 -16.99 -10.48 -5.07
CA ILE A 198 -16.50 -10.96 -6.37
C ILE A 198 -15.17 -11.67 -6.22
N HIS A 199 -14.21 -11.14 -5.46
CA HIS A 199 -12.93 -11.79 -5.17
C HIS A 199 -13.13 -13.16 -4.51
N CYS A 200 -14.07 -13.29 -3.56
CA CYS A 200 -14.42 -14.59 -2.96
C CYS A 200 -14.95 -15.57 -4.02
N VAL A 201 -15.87 -15.14 -4.87
CA VAL A 201 -16.42 -15.98 -5.96
C VAL A 201 -15.30 -16.39 -6.92
N GLU A 202 -14.43 -15.49 -7.33
CA GLU A 202 -13.29 -15.78 -8.21
C GLU A 202 -12.32 -16.77 -7.57
N SER A 203 -12.05 -16.65 -6.28
CA SER A 203 -11.19 -17.57 -5.56
C SER A 203 -11.73 -19.01 -5.53
N LEU A 204 -13.05 -19.16 -5.53
CA LEU A 204 -13.74 -20.46 -5.55
C LEU A 204 -13.87 -21.06 -6.96
N ASN A 205 -13.94 -20.20 -8.00
CA ASN A 205 -14.16 -20.61 -9.38
C ASN A 205 -12.90 -20.56 -10.26
N GLY A 206 -11.77 -20.14 -9.71
CA GLY A 206 -10.52 -20.02 -10.46
C GLY A 206 -9.93 -21.38 -10.87
N ASN A 207 -9.07 -21.38 -11.89
CA ASN A 207 -8.37 -22.59 -12.37
C ASN A 207 -7.36 -23.18 -11.38
N PHE A 208 -6.99 -22.43 -10.36
CA PHE A 208 -5.99 -22.80 -9.35
C PHE A 208 -6.61 -22.99 -7.95
N ILE A 209 -7.75 -23.66 -7.91
CA ILE A 209 -8.43 -23.97 -6.64
C ILE A 209 -7.50 -24.79 -5.75
N ASN A 210 -7.30 -24.33 -4.54
CA ASN A 210 -6.53 -25.02 -3.51
C ASN A 210 -7.25 -24.99 -2.16
N THR A 211 -6.68 -25.65 -1.16
CA THR A 211 -7.29 -25.73 0.17
C THR A 211 -7.53 -24.33 0.80
N PHE A 212 -6.60 -23.39 0.60
CA PHE A 212 -6.74 -22.04 1.12
C PHE A 212 -7.88 -21.30 0.43
N SER A 213 -7.96 -21.31 -0.91
CA SER A 213 -9.06 -20.66 -1.62
C SER A 213 -10.43 -21.23 -1.24
N LYS A 214 -10.51 -22.53 -0.96
CA LYS A 214 -11.74 -23.17 -0.48
C LYS A 214 -12.12 -22.80 0.96
N SER A 215 -11.14 -22.45 1.78
CA SER A 215 -11.38 -22.15 3.20
C SER A 215 -11.69 -20.68 3.43
N TYR A 216 -11.20 -19.78 2.59
CA TYR A 216 -11.29 -18.32 2.77
C TYR A 216 -12.15 -17.60 1.70
N GLY A 217 -12.52 -18.26 0.60
CA GLY A 217 -13.51 -17.77 -0.37
C GLY A 217 -14.92 -18.18 0.05
#